data_189a8d00118c622dff73fe10ed2bdb74
#
_entry.id   189a8d00118c622dff73fe10ed2bdb74
#
_cell.length_a   1.000
_cell.length_b   1.000
_cell.length_c   1.000
_cell.angle_alpha   90.00
_cell.angle_beta   90.00
_cell.angle_gamma   90.00
#
_symmetry.space_group_name_H-M   'P 1'
#
loop_
_entity.id
_entity.type
_entity.pdbx_description
1 polymer ?
#
loop_
_entity_poly.entity_id
_entity_poly.type
_entity_poly.pdbx_seq_one_letter_code
_entity_poly.pdbx_strand_id
1 'polypeptide(L)'
;TDIPYGEVNRKGNGLRELDKENADILTFDMQVFLNEVYRVTKGTIIIFCGKEQISEIHKFFSEKQLLRKGTVRQIIWKKTNPSPMNGEHIYLSGIENAVWFKKKNATFNAFCKNTVFEYPIGSSNIHPTEKNHDLIAELISDNSKEKDLILDTCCGSGSTLLMAYKMNRRFIGFELNKSYYDLAKKRLDAEMAQMRI
;
A
#
# COMPACT_ATOMS: atom_id res chain seq x y z
N THR A 1 0.84 -2.51 -3.03
CA THR A 1 1.16 -1.15 -3.47
C THR A 1 0.13 -0.14 -2.98
N ASP A 2 0.52 1.14 -2.90
CA ASP A 2 -0.30 2.28 -2.52
C ASP A 2 -0.30 3.27 -3.69
N ILE A 3 -1.38 3.28 -4.48
CA ILE A 3 -1.44 4.11 -5.69
C ILE A 3 -1.79 5.57 -5.34
N PRO A 4 -1.42 6.56 -6.17
CA PRO A 4 -1.85 7.95 -5.97
C PRO A 4 -3.37 8.09 -5.94
N TYR A 5 -3.91 8.80 -4.94
CA TYR A 5 -5.37 8.90 -4.73
C TYR A 5 -6.04 10.00 -5.55
N GLY A 6 -5.28 10.86 -6.22
CA GLY A 6 -5.82 11.92 -7.10
C GLY A 6 -6.49 13.10 -6.39
N GLU A 7 -6.92 12.97 -5.14
CA GLU A 7 -7.68 13.99 -4.40
C GLU A 7 -6.87 14.72 -3.31
N VAL A 8 -5.70 14.25 -2.94
CA VAL A 8 -4.95 14.74 -1.78
C VAL A 8 -4.28 16.09 -2.02
N ASN A 9 -4.23 16.56 -3.27
CA ASN A 9 -3.57 17.81 -3.69
C ASN A 9 -4.44 19.06 -3.70
N ARG A 10 -5.61 19.07 -3.04
CA ARG A 10 -6.31 20.32 -2.81
C ARG A 10 -5.49 21.15 -1.80
N LYS A 11 -5.04 22.35 -2.20
CA LYS A 11 -4.35 23.33 -1.36
C LYS A 11 -5.01 23.42 0.01
N GLY A 12 -4.53 22.66 0.96
CA GLY A 12 -4.94 22.73 2.35
C GLY A 12 -3.91 23.57 3.09
N ASN A 13 -4.36 24.55 3.87
CA ASN A 13 -3.55 25.32 4.82
C ASN A 13 -3.05 24.38 5.95
N GLY A 14 -2.26 23.37 5.62
CA GLY A 14 -1.70 22.43 6.58
C GLY A 14 -0.36 22.89 7.10
N LEU A 15 -0.15 22.78 8.40
CA LEU A 15 1.09 23.08 9.16
C LEU A 15 2.35 22.30 8.71
N ARG A 16 2.30 21.55 7.62
CA ARG A 16 3.44 20.87 7.03
C ARG A 16 3.58 21.27 5.58
N GLU A 17 4.49 22.20 5.32
CA GLU A 17 5.07 22.46 4.01
C GLU A 17 5.99 21.27 3.63
N LEU A 18 5.40 20.15 3.29
CA LEU A 18 6.10 19.12 2.55
C LEU A 18 5.69 19.32 1.09
N ASP A 19 6.67 19.61 0.27
CA ASP A 19 6.53 19.76 -1.16
C ASP A 19 5.93 18.47 -1.74
N LYS A 20 4.63 18.49 -1.96
CA LYS A 20 3.85 17.35 -2.45
C LYS A 20 3.84 17.33 -3.98
N GLU A 21 4.87 17.90 -4.61
CA GLU A 21 4.99 17.95 -6.05
C GLU A 21 4.57 16.61 -6.69
N ASN A 22 3.46 16.63 -7.40
CA ASN A 22 3.00 15.54 -8.29
C ASN A 22 2.90 14.11 -7.74
N ALA A 23 3.30 13.84 -6.50
CA ALA A 23 3.34 12.47 -5.94
C ALA A 23 1.95 11.82 -5.80
N ASP A 24 0.89 12.65 -5.69
CA ASP A 24 -0.48 12.18 -5.51
C ASP A 24 -1.31 12.26 -6.81
N ILE A 25 -0.70 12.61 -7.94
CA ILE A 25 -1.41 12.67 -9.23
C ILE A 25 -1.33 11.29 -9.90
N LEU A 26 -2.49 10.73 -10.22
CA LEU A 26 -2.55 9.52 -11.03
C LEU A 26 -2.08 9.85 -12.46
N THR A 27 -0.91 9.39 -12.83
CA THR A 27 -0.28 9.67 -14.13
C THR A 27 -0.40 8.52 -15.12
N PHE A 28 -1.12 7.46 -14.77
CA PHE A 28 -1.26 6.25 -15.59
C PHE A 28 -2.74 5.88 -15.78
N ASP A 29 -3.00 5.17 -16.86
CA ASP A 29 -4.31 4.55 -17.12
C ASP A 29 -4.55 3.39 -16.15
N MET A 30 -5.64 3.46 -15.39
CA MET A 30 -5.98 2.47 -14.36
C MET A 30 -6.18 1.07 -14.94
N GLN A 31 -6.83 0.97 -16.10
CA GLN A 31 -7.09 -0.34 -16.71
C GLN A 31 -5.81 -1.00 -17.22
N VAL A 32 -4.91 -0.22 -17.82
CA VAL A 32 -3.57 -0.69 -18.21
C VAL A 32 -2.79 -1.16 -17.00
N PHE A 33 -2.78 -0.35 -15.94
CA PHE A 33 -2.11 -0.68 -14.67
C PHE A 33 -2.64 -1.98 -14.07
N LEU A 34 -3.96 -2.13 -13.93
CA LEU A 34 -4.58 -3.32 -13.35
C LEU A 34 -4.30 -4.58 -14.17
N ASN A 35 -4.31 -4.48 -15.50
CA ASN A 35 -3.95 -5.59 -16.36
C ASN A 35 -2.50 -6.03 -16.17
N GLU A 36 -1.55 -5.08 -16.09
CA GLU A 36 -0.14 -5.38 -15.90
C GLU A 36 0.14 -5.95 -14.50
N VAL A 37 -0.40 -5.34 -13.44
CA VAL A 37 -0.31 -5.88 -12.07
C VAL A 37 -0.87 -7.31 -12.00
N TYR A 38 -2.03 -7.55 -12.64
CA TYR A 38 -2.59 -8.89 -12.72
C TYR A 38 -1.70 -9.85 -13.52
N ARG A 39 -1.13 -9.40 -14.62
CA ARG A 39 -0.26 -10.22 -15.48
C ARG A 39 1.00 -10.69 -14.77
N VAL A 40 1.72 -9.77 -14.11
CA VAL A 40 3.03 -10.07 -13.49
C VAL A 40 2.91 -10.77 -12.14
N THR A 41 1.82 -10.57 -11.40
CA THR A 41 1.65 -11.16 -10.07
C THR A 41 1.22 -12.62 -10.17
N LYS A 42 1.92 -13.51 -9.47
CA LYS A 42 1.54 -14.93 -9.34
C LYS A 42 0.67 -15.21 -8.12
N GLY A 43 0.83 -14.42 -7.07
CA GLY A 43 0.21 -14.58 -5.75
C GLY A 43 -1.00 -13.66 -5.51
N THR A 44 -0.93 -12.93 -4.43
CA THR A 44 -1.95 -11.97 -3.98
C THR A 44 -1.60 -10.56 -4.43
N ILE A 45 -2.61 -9.79 -4.75
CA ILE A 45 -2.53 -8.38 -5.13
C ILE A 45 -3.27 -7.58 -4.05
N ILE A 46 -2.63 -6.56 -3.49
CA ILE A 46 -3.22 -5.63 -2.54
C ILE A 46 -2.95 -4.21 -3.04
N ILE A 47 -4.01 -3.47 -3.31
CA ILE A 47 -3.91 -2.09 -3.82
C ILE A 47 -4.64 -1.18 -2.86
N PHE A 48 -3.88 -0.39 -2.09
CA PHE A 48 -4.44 0.74 -1.35
C PHE A 48 -4.85 1.82 -2.34
N CYS A 49 -6.01 2.41 -2.15
CA CYS A 49 -6.62 3.34 -3.09
C CYS A 49 -7.55 4.33 -2.41
N GLY A 50 -7.79 5.45 -3.08
CA GLY A 50 -8.79 6.42 -2.66
C GLY A 50 -10.22 5.91 -2.84
N LYS A 51 -11.15 6.56 -2.17
CA LYS A 51 -12.59 6.21 -2.19
C LYS A 51 -13.20 6.22 -3.60
N GLU A 52 -12.72 7.11 -4.48
CA GLU A 52 -13.21 7.22 -5.86
C GLU A 52 -12.70 6.08 -6.76
N GLN A 53 -11.57 5.48 -6.41
CA GLN A 53 -10.90 4.45 -7.21
C GLN A 53 -11.35 3.03 -6.85
N ILE A 54 -11.88 2.82 -5.63
CA ILE A 54 -12.17 1.48 -5.11
C ILE A 54 -13.16 0.71 -5.98
N SER A 55 -14.19 1.38 -6.52
CA SER A 55 -15.23 0.74 -7.33
C SER A 55 -14.67 0.17 -8.63
N GLU A 56 -13.78 0.91 -9.30
CA GLU A 56 -13.15 0.48 -10.54
C GLU A 56 -12.23 -0.71 -10.31
N ILE A 57 -11.35 -0.62 -9.32
CA ILE A 57 -10.39 -1.67 -8.97
C ILE A 57 -11.14 -2.95 -8.53
N HIS A 58 -12.14 -2.80 -7.69
CA HIS A 58 -12.95 -3.93 -7.22
C HIS A 58 -13.72 -4.60 -8.36
N LYS A 59 -14.30 -3.82 -9.27
CA LYS A 59 -14.99 -4.34 -10.47
C LYS A 59 -14.06 -5.18 -11.32
N PHE A 60 -12.86 -4.67 -11.64
CA PHE A 60 -11.85 -5.39 -12.42
C PHE A 60 -11.56 -6.79 -11.83
N PHE A 61 -11.32 -6.87 -10.50
CA PHE A 61 -11.05 -8.14 -9.86
C PHE A 61 -12.29 -9.02 -9.65
N SER A 62 -13.48 -8.43 -9.55
CA SER A 62 -14.74 -9.17 -9.52
C SER A 62 -14.96 -9.94 -10.82
N GLU A 63 -14.63 -9.36 -11.96
CA GLU A 63 -14.68 -10.06 -13.26
C GLU A 63 -13.71 -11.27 -13.28
N LYS A 64 -12.51 -11.13 -12.71
CA LYS A 64 -11.57 -12.27 -12.58
C LYS A 64 -12.11 -13.35 -11.63
N GLN A 65 -12.83 -12.96 -10.56
CA GLN A 65 -13.49 -13.89 -9.65
C GLN A 65 -14.61 -14.66 -10.34
N LEU A 66 -15.45 -13.99 -11.13
CA LEU A 66 -16.50 -14.65 -11.92
C LEU A 66 -15.93 -15.72 -12.87
N LEU A 67 -14.75 -15.47 -13.41
CA LEU A 67 -13.99 -16.43 -14.22
C LEU A 67 -13.25 -17.51 -13.39
N ARG A 68 -13.49 -17.60 -12.09
CA ARG A 68 -12.83 -18.53 -11.14
C ARG A 68 -11.31 -18.43 -11.13
N LYS A 69 -10.75 -17.25 -11.37
CA LYS A 69 -9.30 -16.97 -11.37
C LYS A 69 -8.77 -16.58 -10.00
N GLY A 70 -9.64 -16.30 -9.04
CA GLY A 70 -9.28 -15.90 -7.68
C GLY A 70 -10.47 -15.42 -6.89
N THR A 71 -10.20 -14.74 -5.76
CA THR A 71 -11.20 -14.17 -4.86
C THR A 71 -10.85 -12.72 -4.57
N VAL A 72 -11.83 -11.83 -4.64
CA VAL A 72 -11.69 -10.40 -4.30
C VAL A 72 -12.33 -10.09 -2.96
N ARG A 73 -11.73 -9.19 -2.19
CA ARG A 73 -12.28 -8.60 -0.96
C ARG A 73 -11.86 -7.13 -0.86
N GLN A 74 -12.65 -6.35 -0.15
CA GLN A 74 -12.22 -5.05 0.34
C GLN A 74 -11.48 -5.25 1.66
N ILE A 75 -10.37 -4.54 1.83
CA ILE A 75 -9.67 -4.36 3.11
C ILE A 75 -9.92 -2.94 3.59
N ILE A 76 -10.11 -2.79 4.89
CA ILE A 76 -10.20 -1.50 5.57
C ILE A 76 -9.09 -1.42 6.61
N TRP A 77 -8.24 -0.41 6.51
CA TRP A 77 -7.38 -0.01 7.61
C TRP A 77 -8.12 1.03 8.44
N LYS A 78 -8.55 0.64 9.64
CA LYS A 78 -9.13 1.52 10.65
C LYS A 78 -7.99 2.14 11.48
N LYS A 79 -7.86 3.45 11.39
CA LYS A 79 -6.85 4.22 12.14
C LYS A 79 -7.27 4.32 13.59
N THR A 80 -6.42 3.87 14.53
CA THR A 80 -6.73 3.98 15.97
C THR A 80 -6.48 5.39 16.52
N ASN A 81 -5.73 6.23 15.79
CA ASN A 81 -5.41 7.62 16.11
C ASN A 81 -5.62 8.55 14.91
N PRO A 82 -6.84 8.68 14.35
CA PRO A 82 -7.07 9.54 13.19
C PRO A 82 -6.68 10.98 13.50
N SER A 83 -6.22 11.71 12.45
CA SER A 83 -5.86 13.11 12.61
C SER A 83 -7.07 13.93 13.08
N PRO A 84 -6.94 14.74 14.15
CA PRO A 84 -8.04 15.55 14.68
C PRO A 84 -8.36 16.80 13.85
N MET A 85 -7.67 17.01 12.72
CA MET A 85 -7.82 18.20 11.89
C MET A 85 -9.29 18.39 11.47
N ASN A 86 -9.83 19.57 11.75
CA ASN A 86 -11.21 19.97 11.48
C ASN A 86 -12.29 19.11 12.18
N GLY A 87 -11.93 18.36 13.23
CA GLY A 87 -12.85 17.46 13.92
C GLY A 87 -14.05 18.16 14.61
N GLU A 88 -13.99 19.48 14.77
CA GLU A 88 -15.13 20.28 15.25
C GLU A 88 -16.21 20.48 14.18
N HIS A 89 -15.89 20.28 12.89
CA HIS A 89 -16.80 20.60 11.79
C HIS A 89 -17.14 19.40 10.90
N ILE A 90 -16.29 18.37 10.89
CA ILE A 90 -16.46 17.17 10.04
C ILE A 90 -16.05 15.91 10.79
N TYR A 91 -16.57 14.76 10.36
CA TYR A 91 -16.08 13.48 10.84
C TYR A 91 -14.62 13.27 10.46
N LEU A 92 -13.84 12.70 11.39
CA LEU A 92 -12.43 12.40 11.15
C LEU A 92 -12.29 11.30 10.09
N SER A 93 -11.27 11.45 9.22
CA SER A 93 -10.91 10.41 8.24
C SER A 93 -10.21 9.24 8.94
N GLY A 94 -11.02 8.36 9.50
CA GLY A 94 -10.57 7.23 10.35
C GLY A 94 -10.25 5.96 9.59
N ILE A 95 -10.43 5.92 8.26
CA ILE A 95 -10.20 4.69 7.47
C ILE A 95 -9.38 4.97 6.21
N GLU A 96 -8.68 3.93 5.76
CA GLU A 96 -8.18 3.81 4.39
C GLU A 96 -8.65 2.49 3.79
N ASN A 97 -8.80 2.47 2.47
CA ASN A 97 -9.31 1.31 1.75
C ASN A 97 -8.21 0.65 0.94
N ALA A 98 -8.31 -0.67 0.81
CA ALA A 98 -7.57 -1.42 -0.20
C ALA A 98 -8.46 -2.47 -0.85
N VAL A 99 -8.13 -2.85 -2.07
CA VAL A 99 -8.68 -4.02 -2.73
C VAL A 99 -7.66 -5.14 -2.64
N TRP A 100 -8.08 -6.26 -2.09
CA TRP A 100 -7.33 -7.49 -1.99
C TRP A 100 -7.86 -8.50 -3.01
N PHE A 101 -6.98 -9.04 -3.84
CA PHE A 101 -7.31 -10.10 -4.75
C PHE A 101 -6.29 -11.23 -4.64
N LYS A 102 -6.76 -12.41 -4.24
CA LYS A 102 -5.94 -13.61 -4.17
C LYS A 102 -6.19 -14.47 -5.39
N LYS A 103 -5.14 -14.71 -6.20
CA LYS A 103 -5.22 -15.65 -7.30
C LYS A 103 -5.51 -17.07 -6.79
N LYS A 104 -6.13 -17.89 -7.64
CA LYS A 104 -6.38 -19.28 -7.34
C LYS A 104 -5.05 -19.98 -6.97
N ASN A 105 -5.04 -20.73 -5.88
CA ASN A 105 -3.87 -21.46 -5.36
C ASN A 105 -2.74 -20.57 -4.79
N ALA A 106 -2.91 -19.26 -4.71
CA ALA A 106 -1.93 -18.40 -4.05
C ALA A 106 -1.88 -18.65 -2.53
N THR A 107 -0.73 -18.38 -1.94
CA THR A 107 -0.51 -18.50 -0.48
C THR A 107 -1.47 -17.61 0.30
N PHE A 108 -2.03 -18.15 1.37
CA PHE A 108 -2.78 -17.42 2.38
C PHE A 108 -2.59 -18.12 3.73
N ASN A 109 -1.94 -17.44 4.66
CA ASN A 109 -1.52 -18.00 5.94
C ASN A 109 -2.44 -17.60 7.11
N ALA A 110 -3.38 -16.64 6.88
CA ALA A 110 -4.30 -16.19 7.90
C ALA A 110 -5.50 -17.16 8.02
N PHE A 111 -5.86 -17.52 9.25
CA PHE A 111 -7.03 -18.35 9.52
C PHE A 111 -8.14 -17.51 10.14
N CYS A 112 -9.34 -17.53 9.55
CA CYS A 112 -10.55 -16.84 10.04
C CYS A 112 -10.35 -15.34 10.37
N LYS A 113 -9.40 -14.66 9.70
CA LYS A 113 -9.14 -13.25 9.88
C LYS A 113 -10.15 -12.41 9.09
N ASN A 114 -10.67 -11.35 9.70
CA ASN A 114 -11.53 -10.40 9.00
C ASN A 114 -10.71 -9.43 8.13
N THR A 115 -11.39 -8.60 7.37
CA THR A 115 -10.76 -7.64 6.44
C THR A 115 -10.60 -6.24 7.02
N VAL A 116 -10.83 -6.06 8.31
CA VAL A 116 -10.63 -4.79 9.04
C VAL A 116 -9.39 -4.92 9.90
N PHE A 117 -8.40 -4.09 9.63
CA PHE A 117 -7.13 -4.02 10.33
C PHE A 117 -7.08 -2.74 11.16
N GLU A 118 -6.77 -2.84 12.44
CA GLU A 118 -6.74 -1.70 13.37
C GLU A 118 -5.30 -1.37 13.74
N TYR A 119 -4.77 -0.29 13.17
CA TYR A 119 -3.41 0.18 13.42
C TYR A 119 -3.37 1.70 13.52
N PRO A 120 -2.45 2.27 14.31
CA PRO A 120 -2.25 3.71 14.34
C PRO A 120 -1.70 4.23 13.01
N ILE A 121 -1.88 5.51 12.76
CA ILE A 121 -1.10 6.21 11.72
C ILE A 121 0.37 6.10 12.12
N GLY A 122 1.25 5.76 11.19
CA GLY A 122 2.69 5.72 11.44
C GLY A 122 3.21 7.10 11.90
N SER A 123 4.16 7.07 12.84
CA SER A 123 4.80 8.29 13.38
C SER A 123 6.07 8.67 12.62
N SER A 124 6.23 8.23 11.38
CA SER A 124 7.44 8.49 10.60
C SER A 124 7.58 10.00 10.31
N ASN A 125 8.74 10.54 10.65
CA ASN A 125 9.14 11.89 10.22
C ASN A 125 9.65 11.93 8.77
N ILE A 126 9.64 10.78 8.09
CA ILE A 126 10.26 10.59 6.78
C ILE A 126 9.26 10.84 5.64
N HIS A 127 8.02 10.40 5.80
CA HIS A 127 6.99 10.59 4.79
C HIS A 127 5.62 10.80 5.43
N PRO A 128 4.86 11.85 5.03
CA PRO A 128 3.61 12.23 5.70
C PRO A 128 2.49 11.20 5.54
N THR A 129 2.55 10.37 4.50
CA THR A 129 1.55 9.36 4.16
C THR A 129 2.09 7.94 4.30
N GLU A 130 3.17 7.74 5.05
CA GLU A 130 3.76 6.42 5.26
C GLU A 130 2.74 5.47 5.91
N LYS A 131 2.58 4.29 5.31
CA LYS A 131 1.73 3.24 5.88
C LYS A 131 2.36 2.68 7.15
N ASN A 132 1.52 2.30 8.09
CA ASN A 132 1.98 1.65 9.33
C ASN A 132 2.76 0.36 9.01
N HIS A 133 3.94 0.20 9.59
CA HIS A 133 4.84 -0.93 9.32
C HIS A 133 4.26 -2.26 9.78
N ASP A 134 3.59 -2.28 10.93
CA ASP A 134 3.01 -3.52 11.46
C ASP A 134 1.84 -3.99 10.59
N LEU A 135 1.03 -3.05 10.07
CA LEU A 135 0.00 -3.36 9.08
C LEU A 135 0.62 -4.00 7.83
N ILE A 136 1.68 -3.38 7.28
CA ILE A 136 2.35 -3.91 6.08
C ILE A 136 2.97 -5.28 6.35
N ALA A 137 3.62 -5.45 7.51
CA ALA A 137 4.20 -6.73 7.93
C ALA A 137 3.13 -7.82 8.03
N GLU A 138 1.99 -7.52 8.65
CA GLU A 138 0.88 -8.45 8.76
C GLU A 138 0.34 -8.86 7.38
N LEU A 139 0.12 -7.89 6.48
CA LEU A 139 -0.34 -8.17 5.12
C LEU A 139 0.67 -9.01 4.32
N ILE A 140 1.98 -8.77 4.46
CA ILE A 140 3.04 -9.57 3.84
C ILE A 140 3.02 -11.00 4.41
N SER A 141 2.94 -11.15 5.74
CA SER A 141 2.91 -12.44 6.42
C SER A 141 1.73 -13.29 5.98
N ASP A 142 0.55 -12.69 5.94
CA ASP A 142 -0.69 -13.38 5.58
C ASP A 142 -0.68 -13.90 4.13
N ASN A 143 0.03 -13.23 3.23
CA ASN A 143 -0.11 -13.43 1.79
C ASN A 143 1.17 -13.92 1.08
N SER A 144 2.23 -14.21 1.82
CA SER A 144 3.50 -14.67 1.24
C SER A 144 4.24 -15.64 2.17
N LYS A 145 5.21 -16.36 1.60
CA LYS A 145 6.19 -17.17 2.31
C LYS A 145 7.54 -16.48 2.29
N GLU A 146 8.44 -16.91 3.16
CA GLU A 146 9.84 -16.51 3.07
C GLU A 146 10.41 -16.75 1.67
N LYS A 147 11.30 -15.86 1.25
CA LYS A 147 11.94 -15.85 -0.08
C LYS A 147 11.00 -15.56 -1.26
N ASP A 148 9.69 -15.39 -1.03
CA ASP A 148 8.81 -14.88 -2.07
C ASP A 148 9.24 -13.47 -2.51
N LEU A 149 8.84 -13.08 -3.71
CA LEU A 149 9.11 -11.75 -4.26
C LEU A 149 7.92 -10.84 -4.04
N ILE A 150 8.14 -9.74 -3.32
CA ILE A 150 7.18 -8.67 -3.09
C ILE A 150 7.45 -7.55 -4.09
N LEU A 151 6.42 -7.13 -4.80
CA LEU A 151 6.47 -6.02 -5.74
C LEU A 151 5.66 -4.84 -5.19
N ASP A 152 6.27 -3.67 -5.15
CA ASP A 152 5.57 -2.40 -4.89
C ASP A 152 5.81 -1.43 -6.04
N THR A 153 4.75 -1.12 -6.78
CA THR A 153 4.80 -0.31 -8.00
C THR A 153 4.79 1.20 -7.74
N CYS A 154 4.52 1.62 -6.51
CA CYS A 154 4.50 3.02 -6.05
C CYS A 154 5.08 3.06 -4.64
N CYS A 155 6.38 2.74 -4.50
CA CYS A 155 6.94 2.38 -3.20
C CYS A 155 7.21 3.58 -2.27
N GLY A 156 7.14 4.81 -2.76
CA GLY A 156 7.35 6.02 -1.97
C GLY A 156 8.64 5.96 -1.16
N SER A 157 8.53 6.09 0.16
CA SER A 157 9.64 5.98 1.11
C SER A 157 10.16 4.54 1.35
N GLY A 158 9.63 3.54 0.65
CA GLY A 158 10.10 2.16 0.68
C GLY A 158 9.62 1.32 1.87
N SER A 159 8.54 1.68 2.55
CA SER A 159 8.05 0.96 3.72
C SER A 159 7.73 -0.51 3.43
N THR A 160 7.05 -0.80 2.31
CA THR A 160 6.76 -2.17 1.88
C THR A 160 8.05 -2.96 1.64
N LEU A 161 9.03 -2.34 0.99
CA LEU A 161 10.30 -2.98 0.65
C LEU A 161 11.11 -3.29 1.92
N LEU A 162 11.14 -2.34 2.86
CA LEU A 162 11.79 -2.49 4.16
C LEU A 162 11.19 -3.67 4.94
N MET A 163 9.85 -3.73 5.01
CA MET A 163 9.18 -4.82 5.73
C MET A 163 9.37 -6.15 5.03
N ALA A 164 9.34 -6.19 3.70
CA ALA A 164 9.65 -7.40 2.94
C ALA A 164 11.07 -7.91 3.27
N TYR A 165 12.06 -7.01 3.30
CA TYR A 165 13.44 -7.36 3.66
C TYR A 165 13.53 -7.91 5.10
N LYS A 166 12.98 -7.21 6.08
CA LYS A 166 12.98 -7.62 7.50
C LYS A 166 12.34 -8.99 7.72
N MET A 167 11.40 -9.34 6.89
CA MET A 167 10.67 -10.60 6.95
C MET A 167 11.26 -11.70 6.05
N ASN A 168 12.48 -11.54 5.55
CA ASN A 168 13.15 -12.51 4.68
C ASN A 168 12.40 -12.78 3.36
N ARG A 169 11.81 -11.72 2.77
CA ARG A 169 11.26 -11.72 1.41
C ARG A 169 12.17 -10.94 0.49
N ARG A 170 12.22 -11.32 -0.79
CA ARG A 170 12.84 -10.52 -1.84
C ARG A 170 11.88 -9.39 -2.21
N PHE A 171 12.39 -8.31 -2.76
CA PHE A 171 11.55 -7.17 -3.13
C PHE A 171 12.02 -6.51 -4.43
N ILE A 172 11.06 -5.87 -5.10
CA ILE A 172 11.26 -4.91 -6.19
C ILE A 172 10.34 -3.73 -5.91
N GLY A 173 10.87 -2.51 -6.00
CA GLY A 173 10.09 -1.29 -5.87
C GLY A 173 10.30 -0.36 -7.05
N PHE A 174 9.26 0.40 -7.39
CA PHE A 174 9.34 1.49 -8.36
C PHE A 174 8.89 2.77 -7.71
N GLU A 175 9.64 3.84 -7.97
CA GLU A 175 9.33 5.20 -7.52
C GLU A 175 9.75 6.19 -8.61
N LEU A 176 8.81 7.03 -9.03
CA LEU A 176 9.06 8.04 -10.07
C LEU A 176 9.72 9.31 -9.51
N ASN A 177 9.38 9.66 -8.27
CA ASN A 177 9.97 10.84 -7.64
C ASN A 177 11.38 10.52 -7.14
N LYS A 178 12.38 11.21 -7.72
CA LYS A 178 13.79 10.99 -7.42
C LYS A 178 14.12 11.18 -5.94
N SER A 179 13.52 12.15 -5.28
CA SER A 179 13.76 12.42 -3.85
C SER A 179 13.26 11.28 -2.97
N TYR A 180 12.07 10.76 -3.25
CA TYR A 180 11.53 9.60 -2.55
C TYR A 180 12.32 8.32 -2.85
N TYR A 181 12.73 8.13 -4.10
CA TYR A 181 13.61 7.03 -4.48
C TYR A 181 14.92 7.02 -3.69
N ASP A 182 15.61 8.17 -3.62
CA ASP A 182 16.88 8.30 -2.90
C ASP A 182 16.70 8.05 -1.40
N LEU A 183 15.59 8.52 -0.85
CA LEU A 183 15.23 8.29 0.55
C LEU A 183 14.98 6.81 0.84
N ALA A 184 14.18 6.16 0.01
CA ALA A 184 13.90 4.72 0.11
C ALA A 184 15.18 3.89 0.00
N LYS A 185 16.02 4.24 -0.99
CA LYS A 185 17.31 3.56 -1.19
C LYS A 185 18.23 3.71 0.02
N LYS A 186 18.43 4.93 0.51
CA LYS A 186 19.24 5.20 1.71
C LYS A 186 18.78 4.40 2.94
N ARG A 187 17.46 4.34 3.13
CA ARG A 187 16.83 3.61 4.22
C ARG A 187 17.09 2.10 4.12
N LEU A 188 16.90 1.53 2.94
CA LEU A 188 17.14 0.11 2.68
C LEU A 188 18.63 -0.25 2.82
N ASP A 189 19.52 0.57 2.26
CA ASP A 189 20.98 0.36 2.35
C ASP A 189 21.44 0.36 3.83
N ALA A 190 20.92 1.28 4.64
CA ALA A 190 21.22 1.36 6.07
C ALA A 190 20.76 0.10 6.84
N GLU A 191 19.54 -0.36 6.59
CA GLU A 191 18.99 -1.58 7.23
C GLU A 191 19.78 -2.84 6.80
N MET A 192 20.10 -2.94 5.51
CA MET A 192 20.89 -4.06 4.98
C MET A 192 22.30 -4.11 5.56
N ALA A 193 22.91 -2.95 5.85
CA ALA A 193 24.22 -2.88 6.48
C ALA A 193 24.20 -3.36 7.94
N GLN A 194 23.14 -3.03 8.69
CA GLN A 194 22.97 -3.41 10.09
C GLN A 194 22.79 -4.93 10.28
N MET A 195 22.15 -5.61 9.33
CA MET A 195 21.89 -7.06 9.43
C MET A 195 23.05 -7.92 8.95
N ARG A 196 24.15 -7.34 8.47
CA ARG A 196 25.37 -8.07 8.04
C ARG A 196 26.40 -8.25 9.16
N ILE A 197 26.13 -7.70 10.33
CA ILE A 197 26.96 -7.84 11.53
C ILE A 197 26.39 -8.96 12.41
#